data_244f85db918c7e3f24c034bfb66a7d1d
#
_entry.id   244f85db918c7e3f24c034bfb66a7d1d
#
_cell.length_a   1.000
_cell.length_b   1.000
_cell.length_c   1.000
_cell.angle_alpha   90.00
_cell.angle_beta   90.00
_cell.angle_gamma   90.00
#
_symmetry.space_group_name_H-M   'P 1'
#
loop_
_entity.id
_entity.type
_entity.pdbx_description
1 polymer ?
#
loop_
_entity_poly.entity_id
_entity_poly.type
_entity_poly.pdbx_seq_one_letter_code
_entity_poly.pdbx_strand_id
1 'polypeptide(L)'
;MNSRNIIISIIIIILVLGGIFVYISANTQETKIAFVSNTTIQNGDNLTVQLKGLYKNAIPDQEINLKILDDSGWAHKYNVTTNENGEGSIQVLGFENGNYTLHADYNGTLFFKESHQRFPFTIDDGYS
;
A
#
# COMPACT_ATOMS: atom_id res chain seq x y z
N MET A 1 5.92 -16.93 -47.80
CA MET A 1 6.45 -17.42 -46.49
C MET A 1 5.99 -18.85 -46.30
N ASN A 2 6.89 -19.80 -46.07
CA ASN A 2 6.46 -21.15 -45.86
C ASN A 2 6.04 -21.39 -44.38
N SER A 3 5.31 -22.48 -44.14
CA SER A 3 4.78 -22.78 -42.79
C SER A 3 5.87 -23.00 -41.74
N ARG A 4 7.06 -23.46 -42.15
CA ARG A 4 8.21 -23.66 -41.27
C ARG A 4 8.67 -22.35 -40.60
N ASN A 5 8.76 -21.28 -41.38
CA ASN A 5 9.17 -19.95 -40.84
C ASN A 5 8.12 -19.39 -39.91
N ILE A 6 6.83 -19.62 -40.18
CA ILE A 6 5.74 -19.18 -39.29
C ILE A 6 5.82 -19.89 -37.93
N ILE A 7 6.06 -21.21 -37.92
CA ILE A 7 6.19 -22.02 -36.71
C ILE A 7 7.39 -21.55 -35.87
N ILE A 8 8.54 -21.30 -36.46
CA ILE A 8 9.73 -20.78 -35.78
C ILE A 8 9.45 -19.42 -35.14
N SER A 9 8.76 -18.51 -35.85
CA SER A 9 8.39 -17.19 -35.34
C SER A 9 7.46 -17.28 -34.13
N ILE A 10 6.48 -18.18 -34.14
CA ILE A 10 5.56 -18.40 -33.01
C ILE A 10 6.32 -18.93 -31.78
N ILE A 11 7.23 -19.86 -31.96
CA ILE A 11 8.05 -20.42 -30.85
C ILE A 11 8.90 -19.33 -30.22
N ILE A 12 9.53 -18.47 -31.00
CA ILE A 12 10.34 -17.34 -30.49
C ILE A 12 9.48 -16.39 -29.66
N ILE A 13 8.28 -16.04 -30.13
CA ILE A 13 7.36 -15.16 -29.40
C ILE A 13 6.97 -15.76 -28.06
N ILE A 14 6.65 -17.05 -28.00
CA ILE A 14 6.28 -17.75 -26.76
C ILE A 14 7.46 -17.75 -25.77
N LEU A 15 8.68 -17.98 -26.22
CA LEU A 15 9.87 -17.96 -25.36
C LEU A 15 10.14 -16.57 -24.80
N VAL A 16 9.97 -15.51 -25.58
CA VAL A 16 10.15 -14.13 -25.12
C VAL A 16 9.11 -13.77 -24.08
N LEU A 17 7.83 -14.08 -24.30
CA LEU A 17 6.75 -13.81 -23.36
C LEU A 17 6.94 -14.60 -22.05
N GLY A 18 7.34 -15.86 -22.14
CA GLY A 18 7.64 -16.69 -20.97
C GLY A 18 8.82 -16.13 -20.18
N GLY A 19 9.87 -15.64 -20.85
CA GLY A 19 11.02 -15.02 -20.22
C GLY A 19 10.65 -13.72 -19.48
N ILE A 20 9.79 -12.90 -20.07
CA ILE A 20 9.30 -11.68 -19.44
C ILE A 20 8.48 -12.02 -18.17
N PHE A 21 7.59 -13.00 -18.25
CA PHE A 21 6.78 -13.44 -17.11
C PHE A 21 7.68 -13.91 -15.95
N VAL A 22 8.67 -14.75 -16.22
CA VAL A 22 9.61 -15.26 -15.21
C VAL A 22 10.41 -14.10 -14.59
N TYR A 23 10.86 -13.15 -15.42
CA TYR A 23 11.59 -11.98 -14.95
C TYR A 23 10.75 -11.15 -13.97
N ILE A 24 9.50 -10.82 -14.31
CA ILE A 24 8.60 -10.05 -13.45
C ILE A 24 8.35 -10.81 -12.14
N SER A 25 8.03 -12.11 -12.21
CA SER A 25 7.77 -12.92 -11.02
C SER A 25 8.98 -13.01 -10.10
N ALA A 26 10.20 -13.14 -10.65
CA ALA A 26 11.43 -13.23 -9.87
C ALA A 26 11.82 -11.88 -9.23
N ASN A 27 11.39 -10.74 -9.81
CA ASN A 27 11.76 -9.41 -9.34
C ASN A 27 10.65 -8.70 -8.58
N THR A 28 9.48 -9.34 -8.40
CA THR A 28 8.40 -8.77 -7.60
C THR A 28 8.82 -8.75 -6.14
N GLN A 29 8.83 -7.56 -5.56
CA GLN A 29 9.32 -7.30 -4.23
C GLN A 29 8.19 -7.36 -3.21
N GLU A 30 8.42 -8.00 -2.08
CA GLU A 30 7.49 -7.95 -0.94
C GLU A 30 7.48 -6.54 -0.37
N THR A 31 6.31 -6.13 0.13
CA THR A 31 6.12 -4.81 0.73
C THR A 31 5.54 -4.95 2.12
N LYS A 32 5.75 -3.92 2.93
CA LYS A 32 5.19 -3.81 4.26
C LYS A 32 4.77 -2.37 4.51
N ILE A 33 3.59 -2.20 5.12
CA ILE A 33 3.12 -0.90 5.57
C ILE A 33 3.41 -0.78 7.05
N ALA A 34 4.09 0.30 7.44
CA ALA A 34 4.39 0.62 8.84
C ALA A 34 3.54 1.81 9.29
N PHE A 35 3.18 1.83 10.56
CA PHE A 35 2.49 2.97 11.19
C PHE A 35 3.57 3.88 11.81
N VAL A 36 3.61 5.12 11.35
CA VAL A 36 4.68 6.06 11.72
C VAL A 36 4.21 7.08 12.77
N SER A 37 2.90 7.26 12.89
CA SER A 37 2.31 8.18 13.87
C SER A 37 2.30 7.61 15.28
N ASN A 38 2.05 8.47 16.27
CA ASN A 38 1.79 8.03 17.63
C ASN A 38 0.48 7.25 17.70
N THR A 39 0.38 6.33 18.65
CA THR A 39 -0.85 5.52 18.85
C THR A 39 -1.97 6.31 19.53
N THR A 40 -1.66 7.46 20.13
CA THR A 40 -2.64 8.41 20.64
C THR A 40 -2.41 9.75 19.94
N ILE A 41 -3.44 10.26 19.30
CA ILE A 41 -3.40 11.50 18.53
C ILE A 41 -4.58 12.39 18.89
N GLN A 42 -4.52 13.64 18.45
CA GLN A 42 -5.60 14.62 18.58
C GLN A 42 -6.19 14.95 17.22
N ASN A 43 -7.42 15.45 17.18
CA ASN A 43 -7.94 16.04 15.95
C ASN A 43 -7.02 17.18 15.49
N GLY A 44 -6.73 17.23 14.20
CA GLY A 44 -5.76 18.14 13.62
C GLY A 44 -4.39 17.50 13.38
N ASP A 45 -4.09 16.40 14.05
CA ASP A 45 -2.85 15.65 13.83
C ASP A 45 -2.89 14.87 12.51
N ASN A 46 -1.71 14.58 12.00
CA ASN A 46 -1.57 13.71 10.82
C ASN A 46 -1.42 12.26 11.23
N LEU A 47 -2.10 11.40 10.50
CA LEU A 47 -1.94 9.95 10.56
C LEU A 47 -1.09 9.52 9.38
N THR A 48 0.10 8.98 9.66
CA THR A 48 1.10 8.68 8.63
C THR A 48 1.42 7.20 8.60
N VAL A 49 1.42 6.63 7.41
CA VAL A 49 1.90 5.28 7.13
C VAL A 49 3.09 5.34 6.19
N GLN A 50 3.91 4.29 6.21
CA GLN A 50 5.09 4.21 5.35
C GLN A 50 5.11 2.87 4.63
N LEU A 51 5.26 2.91 3.31
CA LEU A 51 5.40 1.72 2.48
C LEU A 51 6.88 1.43 2.28
N LYS A 52 7.28 0.23 2.67
CA LYS A 52 8.66 -0.25 2.57
C LYS A 52 8.75 -1.54 1.78
N GLY A 53 9.84 -1.72 1.07
CA GLY A 53 10.16 -2.97 0.39
C GLY A 53 10.86 -3.98 1.29
N LEU A 54 11.24 -5.11 0.69
CA LEU A 54 11.90 -6.24 1.36
C LEU A 54 13.18 -5.83 2.11
N TYR A 55 13.93 -4.89 1.57
CA TYR A 55 15.19 -4.42 2.15
C TYR A 55 15.01 -3.13 2.97
N LYS A 56 13.80 -2.87 3.44
CA LYS A 56 13.43 -1.67 4.21
C LYS A 56 13.58 -0.36 3.42
N ASN A 57 13.70 -0.44 2.12
CA ASN A 57 13.74 0.73 1.24
C ASN A 57 12.36 1.38 1.13
N ALA A 58 12.32 2.70 1.13
CA ALA A 58 11.09 3.46 0.92
C ALA A 58 10.58 3.25 -0.51
N ILE A 59 9.26 3.13 -0.68
CA ILE A 59 8.64 2.96 -1.99
C ILE A 59 7.77 4.19 -2.27
N PRO A 60 8.23 5.10 -3.16
CA PRO A 60 7.49 6.32 -3.47
C PRO A 60 6.43 6.11 -4.56
N ASP A 61 5.58 7.11 -4.74
CA ASP A 61 4.62 7.22 -5.84
C ASP A 61 3.62 6.07 -5.91
N GLN A 62 3.29 5.47 -4.77
CA GLN A 62 2.32 4.38 -4.68
C GLN A 62 1.05 4.85 -3.97
N GLU A 63 -0.09 4.35 -4.42
CA GLU A 63 -1.38 4.64 -3.81
C GLU A 63 -1.68 3.62 -2.70
N ILE A 64 -2.01 4.13 -1.51
CA ILE A 64 -2.47 3.33 -0.38
C ILE A 64 -3.90 3.74 -0.04
N ASN A 65 -4.77 2.76 0.07
CA ASN A 65 -6.13 2.97 0.54
C ASN A 65 -6.17 2.87 2.06
N LEU A 66 -6.62 3.94 2.70
CA LEU A 66 -6.74 4.01 4.15
C LEU A 66 -8.21 4.02 4.55
N LYS A 67 -8.54 3.31 5.61
CA LYS A 67 -9.89 3.28 6.16
C LYS A 67 -9.80 3.35 7.67
N ILE A 68 -10.45 4.35 8.26
CA ILE A 68 -10.55 4.48 9.72
C ILE A 68 -11.92 3.94 10.14
N LEU A 69 -11.90 2.93 11.02
CA LEU A 69 -13.10 2.35 11.59
C LEU A 69 -13.19 2.69 13.08
N ASP A 70 -14.40 3.08 13.51
CA ASP A 70 -14.72 3.20 14.93
C ASP A 70 -15.28 1.89 15.48
N ASP A 71 -15.61 1.88 16.78
CA ASP A 71 -16.15 0.69 17.46
C ASP A 71 -17.54 0.28 16.96
N SER A 72 -18.27 1.19 16.32
CA SER A 72 -19.58 0.88 15.74
C SER A 72 -19.49 0.29 14.34
N GLY A 73 -18.30 0.24 13.75
CA GLY A 73 -18.08 -0.22 12.38
C GLY A 73 -18.26 0.86 11.32
N TRP A 74 -18.47 2.11 11.72
CA TRP A 74 -18.52 3.23 10.78
C TRP A 74 -17.15 3.47 10.18
N ALA A 75 -17.07 3.60 8.86
CA ALA A 75 -15.81 3.67 8.15
C ALA A 75 -15.64 5.00 7.41
N HIS A 76 -14.46 5.60 7.57
CA HIS A 76 -14.02 6.76 6.81
C HIS A 76 -12.90 6.34 5.86
N LYS A 77 -13.08 6.57 4.56
CA LYS A 77 -12.15 6.11 3.53
C LYS A 77 -11.31 7.25 2.98
N TYR A 78 -10.03 6.99 2.79
CA TYR A 78 -9.06 7.94 2.25
C TYR A 78 -8.12 7.23 1.28
N ASN A 79 -7.59 7.98 0.31
CA ASN A 79 -6.50 7.51 -0.55
C ASN A 79 -5.33 8.45 -0.38
N VAL A 80 -4.12 7.89 -0.24
CA VAL A 80 -2.89 8.66 -0.17
C VAL A 80 -1.89 8.13 -1.17
N THR A 81 -1.01 9.02 -1.64
CA THR A 81 0.12 8.66 -2.49
C THR A 81 1.40 8.83 -1.70
N THR A 82 2.26 7.82 -1.72
CA THR A 82 3.51 7.88 -0.98
C THR A 82 4.47 8.89 -1.58
N ASN A 83 5.18 9.62 -0.72
CA ASN A 83 6.22 10.58 -1.10
C ASN A 83 7.58 9.89 -1.27
N GLU A 84 8.65 10.67 -1.41
CA GLU A 84 10.01 10.15 -1.58
C GLU A 84 10.47 9.26 -0.43
N ASN A 85 9.93 9.47 0.76
CA ASN A 85 10.22 8.66 1.95
C ASN A 85 9.29 7.45 2.09
N GLY A 86 8.42 7.20 1.10
CA GLY A 86 7.43 6.14 1.15
C GLY A 86 6.26 6.42 2.08
N GLU A 87 6.10 7.66 2.52
CA GLU A 87 5.09 8.05 3.49
C GLU A 87 3.85 8.64 2.83
N GLY A 88 2.69 8.24 3.34
CA GLY A 88 1.41 8.84 3.00
C GLY A 88 0.69 9.26 4.27
N SER A 89 0.12 10.47 4.28
CA SER A 89 -0.50 11.05 5.46
C SER A 89 -1.89 11.57 5.16
N ILE A 90 -2.76 11.46 6.17
CA ILE A 90 -4.06 12.13 6.20
C ILE A 90 -4.14 12.97 7.47
N GLN A 91 -4.88 14.08 7.40
CA GLN A 91 -5.18 14.88 8.59
C GLN A 91 -6.48 14.37 9.20
N VAL A 92 -6.45 14.05 10.49
CA VAL A 92 -7.61 13.58 11.25
C VAL A 92 -8.40 14.77 11.74
N LEU A 93 -9.65 14.91 11.29
CA LEU A 93 -10.52 16.02 11.67
C LEU A 93 -11.96 15.53 11.88
N GLY A 94 -12.60 16.06 12.90
CA GLY A 94 -14.02 15.81 13.14
C GLY A 94 -14.34 14.46 13.77
N PHE A 95 -13.37 13.82 14.40
CA PHE A 95 -13.57 12.55 15.10
C PHE A 95 -13.83 12.80 16.59
N GLU A 96 -14.68 11.97 17.16
CA GLU A 96 -14.88 11.94 18.60
C GLU A 96 -13.72 11.23 19.29
N ASN A 97 -13.49 11.54 20.58
CA ASN A 97 -12.53 10.79 21.38
C ASN A 97 -12.94 9.32 21.45
N GLY A 98 -11.99 8.43 21.30
CA GLY A 98 -12.26 6.99 21.35
C GLY A 98 -11.19 6.17 20.67
N ASN A 99 -11.47 4.88 20.57
CA ASN A 99 -10.59 3.91 19.97
C ASN A 99 -10.99 3.66 18.51
N TYR A 100 -10.00 3.61 17.64
CA TYR A 100 -10.17 3.41 16.21
C TYR A 100 -9.18 2.38 15.70
N THR A 101 -9.46 1.86 14.51
CA THR A 101 -8.53 0.99 13.78
C THR A 101 -8.30 1.56 12.38
N LEU A 102 -7.04 1.72 12.02
CA LEU A 102 -6.65 2.11 10.67
C LEU A 102 -6.40 0.84 9.86
N HIS A 103 -7.16 0.67 8.78
CA HIS A 103 -6.89 -0.34 7.77
C HIS A 103 -6.11 0.31 6.65
N ALA A 104 -4.91 -0.21 6.38
CA ALA A 104 -4.06 0.27 5.30
C ALA A 104 -3.90 -0.84 4.27
N ASP A 105 -4.32 -0.58 3.04
CA ASP A 105 -4.33 -1.56 1.97
C ASP A 105 -3.55 -1.02 0.77
N TYR A 106 -2.51 -1.75 0.38
CA TYR A 106 -1.74 -1.51 -0.81
C TYR A 106 -1.98 -2.66 -1.79
N ASN A 107 -2.50 -2.35 -2.97
CA ASN A 107 -2.92 -3.37 -3.94
C ASN A 107 -1.77 -3.95 -4.76
N GLY A 108 -0.59 -3.36 -4.66
CA GLY A 108 0.57 -3.83 -5.41
C GLY A 108 0.61 -3.37 -6.86
N THR A 109 1.67 -3.75 -7.53
CA THR A 109 1.91 -3.53 -8.97
C THR A 109 2.58 -4.77 -9.55
N LEU A 110 3.07 -4.68 -10.79
CA LEU A 110 3.85 -5.76 -11.41
C LEU A 110 5.16 -6.03 -10.66
N PHE A 111 5.72 -5.03 -9.96
CA PHE A 111 7.02 -5.13 -9.29
C PHE A 111 6.93 -5.16 -7.77
N PHE A 112 5.77 -4.85 -7.21
CA PHE A 112 5.55 -4.79 -5.77
C PHE A 112 4.34 -5.62 -5.40
N LYS A 113 4.48 -6.51 -4.41
CA LYS A 113 3.37 -7.30 -3.90
C LYS A 113 2.41 -6.45 -3.10
N GLU A 114 1.17 -6.88 -3.00
CA GLU A 114 0.17 -6.25 -2.14
C GLU A 114 0.55 -6.36 -0.66
N SER A 115 0.05 -5.44 0.14
CA SER A 115 0.26 -5.44 1.59
C SER A 115 -0.97 -4.87 2.29
N HIS A 116 -1.40 -5.54 3.37
CA HIS A 116 -2.59 -5.17 4.14
C HIS A 116 -2.23 -5.20 5.62
N GLN A 117 -2.47 -4.09 6.30
CA GLN A 117 -2.15 -3.95 7.72
C GLN A 117 -3.29 -3.27 8.47
N ARG A 118 -3.38 -3.54 9.76
CA ARG A 118 -4.34 -2.91 10.67
C ARG A 118 -3.58 -2.35 11.86
N PHE A 119 -3.88 -1.10 12.19
CA PHE A 119 -3.20 -0.39 13.27
C PHE A 119 -4.24 0.20 14.23
N PRO A 120 -4.29 -0.27 15.48
CA PRO A 120 -5.14 0.36 16.49
C PRO A 120 -4.54 1.70 16.92
N PHE A 121 -5.40 2.69 17.13
CA PHE A 121 -5.00 4.00 17.64
C PHE A 121 -6.15 4.64 18.41
N THR A 122 -5.82 5.67 19.17
CA THR A 122 -6.79 6.41 20.00
C THR A 122 -6.77 7.87 19.61
N ILE A 123 -7.94 8.48 19.55
CA ILE A 123 -8.09 9.92 19.44
C ILE A 123 -8.51 10.45 20.79
N ASP A 124 -7.70 11.37 21.34
CA ASP A 124 -7.93 12.00 22.64
C ASP A 124 -7.51 13.46 22.58
N ASP A 125 -8.49 14.35 22.52
CA ASP A 125 -8.27 15.80 22.46
C ASP A 125 -8.03 16.43 23.83
N GLY A 126 -7.96 15.62 24.89
CA GLY A 126 -7.79 16.11 26.24
C GLY A 126 -9.06 16.63 26.90
N TYR A 127 -10.22 16.44 26.26
CA TYR A 127 -11.53 16.79 26.79
C TYR A 127 -12.26 15.52 27.21
N SER A 128 -12.81 15.53 28.37
CA SER A 128 -13.60 14.40 28.88
C SER A 128 -15.09 14.56 28.60
#